data_37d2ccbb65f23d29ac9b01d63f0b56f3
#
_entry.id   37d2ccbb65f23d29ac9b01d63f0b56f3
#
_cell.length_a   1.000
_cell.length_b   1.000
_cell.length_c   1.000
_cell.angle_alpha   90.00
_cell.angle_beta   90.00
_cell.angle_gamma   90.00
#
_symmetry.space_group_name_H-M   'P 1'
#
loop_
_entity.id
_entity.type
_entity.pdbx_description
1 polymer ?
#
loop_
_entity_poly.entity_id
_entity_poly.type
_entity_poly.pdbx_seq_one_letter_code
_entity_poly.pdbx_strand_id
1 'polypeptide(L)'
;MRTVERAGRTISYVQEGEGPGVVLIPGLGAGARLFGTLPRRFARSGFTCTAIDPVGLPPGPPLPGGVYDFAEAAADVLAVAATLPPPVALVGTSLGGKVALTAAATGSPAAHRLVMLCSSALRTARSERVYHWFELLATVVDGRWLGEMTAPFLFGETFHRQKPSVVDDIVRATKPSPESRVFMQAQARALRTFDGAALCEQVRLPTLCLAGGEDTLTLPREVEATAARIPGAVHECFATAGHSLLLESAAAYDRVVAFLRQA
;
A
#
# COMPACT_ATOMS: atom_id res chain seq x y z
N MET A 1 -7.70 16.21 9.46
CA MET A 1 -6.36 15.59 9.40
C MET A 1 -5.85 15.50 10.84
N ARG A 2 -5.27 14.38 11.24
CA ARG A 2 -4.67 14.13 12.55
C ARG A 2 -3.18 13.87 12.37
N THR A 3 -2.40 13.97 13.46
CA THR A 3 -0.94 13.73 13.44
C THR A 3 -0.50 12.89 14.63
N VAL A 4 0.61 12.16 14.43
CA VAL A 4 1.39 11.49 15.49
C VAL A 4 2.84 11.91 15.33
N GLU A 5 3.50 12.20 16.44
CA GLU A 5 4.93 12.51 16.47
C GLU A 5 5.74 11.28 16.84
N ARG A 6 6.82 11.01 16.09
CA ARG A 6 7.79 9.95 16.37
C ARG A 6 9.21 10.39 15.97
N ALA A 7 10.12 10.43 16.90
CA ALA A 7 11.54 10.73 16.66
C ALA A 7 11.77 11.98 15.79
N GLY A 8 11.01 13.06 16.04
CA GLY A 8 11.07 14.30 15.29
C GLY A 8 10.41 14.26 13.90
N ARG A 9 9.64 13.21 13.61
CA ARG A 9 8.87 13.03 12.37
C ARG A 9 7.39 13.19 12.68
N THR A 10 6.70 14.01 11.88
CA THR A 10 5.24 14.19 11.98
C THR A 10 4.55 13.31 10.96
N ILE A 11 3.79 12.31 11.42
CA ILE A 11 3.00 11.42 10.58
C ILE A 11 1.58 11.94 10.51
N SER A 12 1.13 12.34 9.32
CA SER A 12 -0.25 12.81 9.09
C SER A 12 -1.15 11.67 8.65
N TYR A 13 -2.44 11.72 9.04
CA TYR A 13 -3.42 10.74 8.62
C TYR A 13 -4.84 11.27 8.65
N VAL A 14 -5.73 10.62 7.92
CA VAL A 14 -7.19 10.76 8.03
C VAL A 14 -7.75 9.54 8.75
N GLN A 15 -8.81 9.75 9.56
CA GLN A 15 -9.41 8.68 10.35
C GLN A 15 -10.92 8.81 10.30
N GLU A 16 -11.61 7.67 10.17
CA GLU A 16 -13.07 7.56 10.11
C GLU A 16 -13.52 6.34 10.94
N GLY A 17 -14.68 6.46 11.58
CA GLY A 17 -15.37 5.35 12.25
C GLY A 17 -14.92 5.08 13.67
N GLU A 18 -15.50 4.01 14.21
CA GLU A 18 -15.28 3.48 15.56
C GLU A 18 -15.16 1.95 15.50
N GLY A 19 -14.46 1.34 16.48
CA GLY A 19 -14.22 -0.10 16.56
C GLY A 19 -12.75 -0.46 16.37
N PRO A 20 -12.41 -1.74 16.11
CA PRO A 20 -11.04 -2.21 15.92
C PRO A 20 -10.29 -1.43 14.85
N GLY A 21 -8.97 -1.26 15.04
CA GLY A 21 -8.14 -0.41 14.19
C GLY A 21 -7.80 -1.05 12.84
N VAL A 22 -7.84 -0.24 11.78
CA VAL A 22 -7.33 -0.58 10.45
C VAL A 22 -6.42 0.55 9.98
N VAL A 23 -5.16 0.26 9.66
CA VAL A 23 -4.23 1.21 9.07
C VAL A 23 -4.07 0.91 7.58
N LEU A 24 -4.52 1.83 6.72
CA LEU A 24 -4.34 1.77 5.27
C LEU A 24 -3.00 2.43 4.90
N ILE A 25 -2.12 1.65 4.26
CA ILE A 25 -0.76 2.07 3.90
C ILE A 25 -0.67 2.14 2.38
N PRO A 26 -0.42 3.33 1.81
CA PRO A 26 -0.52 3.55 0.37
C PRO A 26 0.67 2.98 -0.40
N GLY A 27 0.47 2.88 -1.72
CA GLY A 27 1.50 2.50 -2.68
C GLY A 27 2.48 3.63 -3.02
N LEU A 28 3.30 3.40 -4.02
CA LEU A 28 4.35 4.30 -4.52
C LEU A 28 3.77 5.68 -4.90
N GLY A 29 4.39 6.74 -4.39
CA GLY A 29 4.05 8.13 -4.71
C GLY A 29 2.70 8.62 -4.17
N ALA A 30 2.01 7.80 -3.37
CA ALA A 30 0.66 8.06 -2.92
C ALA A 30 0.59 8.34 -1.40
N GLY A 31 -0.52 8.94 -0.98
CA GLY A 31 -0.90 9.17 0.42
C GLY A 31 -2.33 8.74 0.69
N ALA A 32 -2.90 9.21 1.79
CA ALA A 32 -4.26 8.88 2.25
C ALA A 32 -5.34 9.10 1.18
N ARG A 33 -5.16 10.07 0.28
CA ARG A 33 -6.10 10.36 -0.82
C ARG A 33 -6.28 9.21 -1.80
N LEU A 34 -5.28 8.33 -1.95
CA LEU A 34 -5.38 7.14 -2.79
C LEU A 34 -6.60 6.29 -2.45
N PHE A 35 -6.93 6.22 -1.18
CA PHE A 35 -7.97 5.34 -0.69
C PHE A 35 -9.40 5.88 -0.89
N GLY A 36 -9.56 7.15 -1.33
CA GLY A 36 -10.86 7.74 -1.65
C GLY A 36 -11.90 7.51 -0.55
N THR A 37 -12.95 6.75 -0.86
CA THR A 37 -14.03 6.45 0.09
C THR A 37 -13.79 5.22 0.97
N LEU A 38 -12.68 4.49 0.79
CA LEU A 38 -12.39 3.27 1.55
C LEU A 38 -12.40 3.47 3.08
N PRO A 39 -11.83 4.54 3.66
CA PRO A 39 -11.91 4.75 5.10
C PRO A 39 -13.35 4.76 5.61
N ARG A 40 -14.28 5.43 4.89
CA ARG A 40 -15.72 5.44 5.24
C ARG A 40 -16.38 4.08 5.06
N ARG A 41 -15.96 3.29 4.05
CA ARG A 41 -16.48 1.93 3.87
C ARG A 41 -16.08 1.03 5.04
N PHE A 42 -14.82 1.08 5.49
CA PHE A 42 -14.37 0.36 6.68
C PHE A 42 -15.08 0.84 7.94
N ALA A 43 -15.28 2.15 8.10
CA ALA A 43 -16.06 2.72 9.20
C ALA A 43 -17.50 2.15 9.25
N ARG A 44 -18.20 2.07 8.12
CA ARG A 44 -19.52 1.44 8.01
C ARG A 44 -19.49 -0.07 8.29
N SER A 45 -18.35 -0.70 8.14
CA SER A 45 -18.15 -2.12 8.48
C SER A 45 -17.74 -2.33 9.94
N GLY A 46 -17.73 -1.26 10.78
CA GLY A 46 -17.49 -1.32 12.23
C GLY A 46 -16.01 -1.23 12.62
N PHE A 47 -15.18 -0.56 11.83
CA PHE A 47 -13.75 -0.36 12.11
C PHE A 47 -13.40 1.12 12.30
N THR A 48 -12.41 1.39 13.14
CA THR A 48 -11.67 2.66 13.11
C THR A 48 -10.63 2.59 12.00
N CYS A 49 -10.92 3.20 10.86
CA CYS A 49 -10.03 3.15 9.70
C CYS A 49 -9.19 4.41 9.59
N THR A 50 -7.89 4.24 9.52
CA THR A 50 -6.88 5.30 9.41
C THR A 50 -6.08 5.13 8.12
N ALA A 51 -6.11 6.13 7.24
CA ALA A 51 -5.27 6.16 6.04
C ALA A 51 -4.13 7.16 6.26
N ILE A 52 -2.89 6.70 6.10
CA ILE A 52 -1.70 7.51 6.40
C ILE A 52 -1.19 8.26 5.17
N ASP A 53 -0.61 9.44 5.42
CA ASP A 53 0.28 10.12 4.50
C ASP A 53 1.72 9.77 4.90
N PRO A 54 2.50 9.08 4.05
CA PRO A 54 3.88 8.73 4.37
C PRO A 54 4.73 9.97 4.61
N VAL A 55 5.63 9.91 5.59
CA VAL A 55 6.60 11.00 5.82
C VAL A 55 7.44 11.21 4.57
N GLY A 56 7.59 12.47 4.16
CA GLY A 56 8.22 12.86 2.90
C GLY A 56 7.26 13.16 1.76
N LEU A 57 5.97 12.78 1.89
CA LEU A 57 4.95 13.14 0.91
C LEU A 57 4.54 14.62 1.08
N PRO A 58 4.63 15.48 0.03
CA PRO A 58 4.14 16.86 0.08
C PRO A 58 2.62 16.95 0.35
N PRO A 59 2.19 18.00 1.10
CA PRO A 59 2.93 19.17 1.55
C PRO A 59 3.74 18.96 2.86
N GLY A 60 3.90 17.72 3.33
CA GLY A 60 4.75 17.42 4.47
C GLY A 60 6.23 17.73 4.21
N PRO A 61 7.07 17.72 5.27
CA PRO A 61 8.50 17.95 5.14
C PRO A 61 9.15 16.86 4.26
N PRO A 62 10.24 17.21 3.54
CA PRO A 62 10.94 16.23 2.70
C PRO A 62 11.55 15.10 3.53
N LEU A 63 11.86 13.99 2.87
CA LEU A 63 12.56 12.87 3.52
C LEU A 63 13.92 13.32 4.07
N PRO A 64 14.26 12.94 5.31
CA PRO A 64 15.59 13.18 5.87
C PRO A 64 16.66 12.59 4.93
N GLY A 65 17.64 13.41 4.55
CA GLY A 65 18.68 13.01 3.61
C GLY A 65 18.21 12.59 2.20
N GLY A 66 16.93 12.79 1.86
CA GLY A 66 16.36 12.41 0.57
C GLY A 66 16.22 10.88 0.37
N VAL A 67 16.35 10.08 1.42
CA VAL A 67 16.33 8.61 1.37
C VAL A 67 15.03 8.07 1.96
N TYR A 68 14.37 7.17 1.21
CA TYR A 68 13.24 6.41 1.73
C TYR A 68 13.75 5.13 2.39
N ASP A 69 13.41 4.95 3.67
CA ASP A 69 13.79 3.79 4.46
C ASP A 69 12.55 3.01 4.89
N PHE A 70 12.51 1.70 4.58
CA PHE A 70 11.39 0.83 4.90
C PHE A 70 11.23 0.59 6.40
N ALA A 71 12.34 0.54 7.17
CA ALA A 71 12.28 0.35 8.62
C ALA A 71 11.71 1.61 9.30
N GLU A 72 12.12 2.79 8.87
CA GLU A 72 11.57 4.06 9.35
C GLU A 72 10.09 4.20 8.99
N ALA A 73 9.70 3.88 7.74
CA ALA A 73 8.30 3.90 7.32
C ALA A 73 7.44 2.89 8.10
N ALA A 74 7.97 1.71 8.40
CA ALA A 74 7.31 0.71 9.24
C ALA A 74 7.13 1.20 10.68
N ALA A 75 8.15 1.84 11.26
CA ALA A 75 8.07 2.42 12.60
C ALA A 75 7.06 3.57 12.67
N ASP A 76 6.96 4.40 11.61
CA ASP A 76 5.93 5.45 11.50
C ASP A 76 4.52 4.84 11.48
N VAL A 77 4.31 3.76 10.72
CA VAL A 77 3.04 3.00 10.70
C VAL A 77 2.69 2.45 12.07
N LEU A 78 3.65 1.84 12.77
CA LEU A 78 3.43 1.29 14.12
C LEU A 78 3.11 2.37 15.15
N ALA A 79 3.70 3.56 15.03
CA ALA A 79 3.38 4.69 15.88
C ALA A 79 1.91 5.12 15.72
N VAL A 80 1.39 5.14 14.49
CA VAL A 80 -0.04 5.38 14.24
C VAL A 80 -0.89 4.22 14.75
N ALA A 81 -0.51 2.97 14.47
CA ALA A 81 -1.24 1.78 14.92
C ALA A 81 -1.41 1.74 16.44
N ALA A 82 -0.39 2.14 17.20
CA ALA A 82 -0.42 2.19 18.66
C ALA A 82 -1.46 3.17 19.24
N THR A 83 -1.98 4.09 18.43
CA THR A 83 -3.04 5.03 18.84
C THR A 83 -4.45 4.49 18.61
N LEU A 84 -4.59 3.33 17.96
CA LEU A 84 -5.88 2.78 17.54
C LEU A 84 -6.39 1.72 18.52
N PRO A 85 -7.72 1.54 18.62
CA PRO A 85 -8.30 0.47 19.41
C PRO A 85 -7.87 -0.92 18.87
N PRO A 86 -7.37 -1.82 19.71
CA PRO A 86 -7.05 -3.18 19.28
C PRO A 86 -8.33 -4.02 19.06
N PRO A 87 -8.22 -5.13 18.27
CA PRO A 87 -7.05 -5.51 17.47
C PRO A 87 -6.83 -4.60 16.28
N VAL A 88 -5.56 -4.30 15.93
CA VAL A 88 -5.21 -3.42 14.81
C VAL A 88 -4.67 -4.24 13.63
N ALA A 89 -5.22 -3.99 12.45
CA ALA A 89 -4.76 -4.58 11.20
C ALA A 89 -3.96 -3.58 10.36
N LEU A 90 -2.84 -4.04 9.81
CA LEU A 90 -2.06 -3.32 8.81
C LEU A 90 -2.51 -3.78 7.42
N VAL A 91 -3.04 -2.87 6.62
CA VAL A 91 -3.54 -3.15 5.27
C VAL A 91 -2.72 -2.31 4.28
N GLY A 92 -1.75 -2.95 3.63
CA GLY A 92 -0.84 -2.28 2.71
C GLY A 92 -1.08 -2.67 1.25
N THR A 93 -1.11 -1.68 0.36
CA THR A 93 -1.19 -1.92 -1.08
C THR A 93 0.16 -1.66 -1.74
N SER A 94 0.61 -2.55 -2.63
CA SER A 94 1.84 -2.40 -3.41
C SER A 94 3.07 -2.13 -2.50
N LEU A 95 3.75 -0.97 -2.65
CA LEU A 95 4.81 -0.52 -1.73
C LEU A 95 4.35 -0.56 -0.27
N GLY A 96 3.12 -0.12 0.01
CA GLY A 96 2.56 -0.14 1.36
C GLY A 96 2.45 -1.54 1.95
N GLY A 97 2.29 -2.59 1.12
CA GLY A 97 2.35 -3.98 1.56
C GLY A 97 3.75 -4.38 2.06
N LYS A 98 4.82 -3.86 1.44
CA LYS A 98 6.19 -4.08 1.91
C LYS A 98 6.46 -3.37 3.24
N VAL A 99 5.92 -2.15 3.40
CA VAL A 99 5.98 -1.41 4.68
C VAL A 99 5.22 -2.16 5.76
N ALA A 100 4.00 -2.65 5.46
CA ALA A 100 3.19 -3.45 6.38
C ALA A 100 3.90 -4.75 6.79
N LEU A 101 4.53 -5.44 5.84
CA LEU A 101 5.34 -6.63 6.09
C LEU A 101 6.52 -6.31 7.02
N THR A 102 7.25 -5.23 6.73
CA THR A 102 8.39 -4.79 7.56
C THR A 102 7.92 -4.50 8.98
N ALA A 103 6.79 -3.81 9.15
CA ALA A 103 6.19 -3.54 10.46
C ALA A 103 5.76 -4.83 11.17
N ALA A 104 5.11 -5.76 10.48
CA ALA A 104 4.65 -7.03 11.05
C ALA A 104 5.81 -7.92 11.50
N ALA A 105 6.92 -7.92 10.76
CA ALA A 105 8.12 -8.71 11.07
C ALA A 105 8.83 -8.25 12.36
N THR A 106 8.58 -7.02 12.85
CA THR A 106 9.15 -6.55 14.12
C THR A 106 8.58 -7.25 15.35
N GLY A 107 7.44 -7.94 15.23
CA GLY A 107 6.72 -8.51 16.37
C GLY A 107 6.09 -7.48 17.31
N SER A 108 5.90 -6.23 16.85
CA SER A 108 5.30 -5.16 17.67
C SER A 108 3.88 -5.53 18.14
N PRO A 109 3.55 -5.31 19.42
CA PRO A 109 2.20 -5.54 19.94
C PRO A 109 1.16 -4.55 19.40
N ALA A 110 1.57 -3.51 18.67
CA ALA A 110 0.68 -2.56 18.04
C ALA A 110 -0.01 -3.12 16.77
N ALA A 111 0.46 -4.26 16.24
CA ALA A 111 -0.10 -4.89 15.05
C ALA A 111 -0.58 -6.32 15.36
N HIS A 112 -1.79 -6.66 14.91
CA HIS A 112 -2.44 -7.94 15.20
C HIS A 112 -2.77 -8.76 13.95
N ARG A 113 -2.88 -8.11 12.79
CA ARG A 113 -3.14 -8.73 11.48
C ARG A 113 -2.39 -8.03 10.37
N LEU A 114 -2.01 -8.79 9.34
CA LEU A 114 -1.39 -8.27 8.14
C LEU A 114 -2.26 -8.58 6.91
N VAL A 115 -2.53 -7.56 6.10
CA VAL A 115 -3.13 -7.71 4.78
C VAL A 115 -2.22 -7.07 3.74
N MET A 116 -1.78 -7.85 2.77
CA MET A 116 -0.97 -7.39 1.64
C MET A 116 -1.81 -7.45 0.36
N LEU A 117 -1.98 -6.31 -0.30
CA LEU A 117 -2.80 -6.16 -1.51
C LEU A 117 -1.89 -5.88 -2.70
N CYS A 118 -1.89 -6.77 -3.70
CA CYS A 118 -1.09 -6.61 -4.91
C CYS A 118 0.37 -6.25 -4.59
N SER A 119 0.97 -6.94 -3.63
CA SER A 119 2.30 -6.67 -3.11
C SER A 119 3.13 -7.95 -3.02
N SER A 120 4.35 -7.90 -3.55
CA SER A 120 5.33 -8.97 -3.41
C SER A 120 6.49 -8.52 -2.53
N ALA A 121 6.92 -9.38 -1.60
CA ALA A 121 8.09 -9.15 -0.77
C ALA A 121 9.40 -9.51 -1.47
N LEU A 122 9.33 -10.33 -2.52
CA LEU A 122 10.50 -10.92 -3.15
C LEU A 122 11.10 -10.01 -4.20
N ARG A 123 12.42 -9.86 -4.17
CA ARG A 123 13.16 -9.19 -5.23
C ARG A 123 13.35 -10.14 -6.42
N THR A 124 12.98 -9.68 -7.60
CA THR A 124 13.17 -10.38 -8.87
C THR A 124 13.84 -9.46 -9.90
N ALA A 125 14.51 -10.04 -10.91
CA ALA A 125 15.07 -9.25 -12.00
C ALA A 125 14.01 -8.39 -12.71
N ARG A 126 12.75 -8.88 -12.80
CA ARG A 126 11.63 -8.14 -13.37
C ARG A 126 11.21 -6.98 -12.46
N SER A 127 11.01 -7.23 -11.16
CA SER A 127 10.58 -6.18 -10.22
C SER A 127 11.60 -5.03 -10.16
N GLU A 128 12.89 -5.34 -10.22
CA GLU A 128 13.95 -4.34 -10.29
C GLU A 128 13.83 -3.44 -11.53
N ARG A 129 13.48 -4.02 -12.70
CA ARG A 129 13.23 -3.27 -13.94
C ARG A 129 11.97 -2.39 -13.83
N VAL A 130 10.90 -2.92 -13.25
CA VAL A 130 9.66 -2.17 -13.01
C VAL A 130 9.91 -0.96 -12.10
N TYR A 131 10.67 -1.14 -11.01
CA TYR A 131 10.96 -0.03 -10.10
C TYR A 131 11.92 1.00 -10.70
N HIS A 132 12.87 0.55 -11.52
CA HIS A 132 13.70 1.46 -12.30
C HIS A 132 12.87 2.27 -13.32
N TRP A 133 11.89 1.64 -13.97
CA TRP A 133 10.95 2.33 -14.85
C TRP A 133 10.15 3.42 -14.09
N PHE A 134 9.64 3.14 -12.90
CA PHE A 134 8.98 4.16 -12.06
C PHE A 134 9.93 5.30 -11.66
N GLU A 135 11.19 5.01 -11.36
CA GLU A 135 12.21 6.02 -11.08
C GLU A 135 12.42 6.94 -12.29
N LEU A 136 12.52 6.36 -13.49
CA LEU A 136 12.64 7.12 -14.73
C LEU A 136 11.39 7.95 -15.02
N LEU A 137 10.20 7.40 -14.89
CA LEU A 137 8.95 8.14 -15.06
C LEU A 137 8.91 9.37 -14.15
N ALA A 138 9.21 9.20 -12.87
CA ALA A 138 9.24 10.30 -11.92
C ALA A 138 10.32 11.35 -12.22
N THR A 139 11.38 10.97 -12.94
CA THR A 139 12.49 11.87 -13.32
C THR A 139 12.18 12.66 -14.59
N VAL A 140 11.78 11.98 -15.67
CA VAL A 140 11.74 12.55 -17.02
C VAL A 140 10.35 12.95 -17.50
N VAL A 141 9.30 12.38 -16.93
CA VAL A 141 7.91 12.63 -17.35
C VAL A 141 7.34 13.84 -16.62
N ASP A 142 6.73 14.76 -17.37
CA ASP A 142 5.93 15.83 -16.77
C ASP A 142 4.77 15.22 -15.97
N GLY A 143 4.55 15.73 -14.75
CA GLY A 143 3.54 15.21 -13.82
C GLY A 143 2.13 15.11 -14.44
N ARG A 144 1.79 15.96 -15.43
CA ARG A 144 0.51 15.91 -16.14
C ARG A 144 0.31 14.62 -16.96
N TRP A 145 1.39 13.93 -17.37
CA TRP A 145 1.34 12.72 -18.17
C TRP A 145 1.47 11.44 -17.33
N LEU A 146 1.83 11.57 -16.05
CA LEU A 146 2.12 10.41 -15.21
C LEU A 146 0.88 9.50 -15.06
N GLY A 147 -0.29 10.09 -14.92
CA GLY A 147 -1.56 9.33 -14.88
C GLY A 147 -1.77 8.48 -16.13
N GLU A 148 -1.61 9.09 -17.31
CA GLU A 148 -1.76 8.40 -18.61
C GLU A 148 -0.77 7.24 -18.75
N MET A 149 0.49 7.46 -18.38
CA MET A 149 1.54 6.46 -18.55
C MET A 149 1.46 5.32 -17.54
N THR A 150 0.78 5.52 -16.41
CA THR A 150 0.67 4.49 -15.36
C THR A 150 -0.68 3.77 -15.37
N ALA A 151 -1.75 4.39 -15.85
CA ALA A 151 -3.09 3.80 -15.86
C ALA A 151 -3.17 2.39 -16.47
N PRO A 152 -2.49 2.08 -17.61
CA PRO A 152 -2.52 0.73 -18.19
C PRO A 152 -1.98 -0.37 -17.27
N PHE A 153 -1.22 0.01 -16.24
CA PHE A 153 -0.63 -0.92 -15.27
C PHE A 153 -1.34 -0.92 -13.92
N LEU A 154 -2.07 0.19 -13.61
CA LEU A 154 -2.77 0.34 -12.32
C LEU A 154 -4.14 -0.30 -12.31
N PHE A 155 -4.75 -0.50 -13.49
CA PHE A 155 -6.08 -1.09 -13.61
C PHE A 155 -6.05 -2.28 -14.54
N GLY A 156 -6.89 -3.29 -14.23
CA GLY A 156 -7.09 -4.44 -15.09
C GLY A 156 -7.88 -4.10 -16.36
N GLU A 157 -7.72 -4.92 -17.40
CA GLU A 157 -8.46 -4.81 -18.67
C GLU A 157 -9.98 -4.79 -18.44
N THR A 158 -10.46 -5.63 -17.54
CA THR A 158 -11.88 -5.68 -17.19
C THR A 158 -12.37 -4.36 -16.62
N PHE A 159 -11.58 -3.70 -15.76
CA PHE A 159 -11.95 -2.40 -15.17
C PHE A 159 -11.89 -1.28 -16.20
N HIS A 160 -10.88 -1.23 -17.06
CA HIS A 160 -10.79 -0.30 -18.18
C HIS A 160 -12.04 -0.35 -19.06
N ARG A 161 -12.49 -1.56 -19.38
CA ARG A 161 -13.68 -1.78 -20.22
C ARG A 161 -14.98 -1.42 -19.52
N GLN A 162 -15.13 -1.76 -18.23
CA GLN A 162 -16.38 -1.58 -17.50
C GLN A 162 -16.56 -0.20 -16.87
N LYS A 163 -15.47 0.49 -16.57
CA LYS A 163 -15.44 1.75 -15.82
C LYS A 163 -14.50 2.80 -16.43
N PRO A 164 -14.55 3.02 -17.77
CA PRO A 164 -13.61 3.92 -18.45
C PRO A 164 -13.63 5.34 -17.86
N SER A 165 -14.82 5.89 -17.56
CA SER A 165 -14.93 7.23 -16.97
C SER A 165 -14.26 7.35 -15.59
N VAL A 166 -14.27 6.29 -14.78
CA VAL A 166 -13.59 6.28 -13.48
C VAL A 166 -12.07 6.29 -13.68
N VAL A 167 -11.57 5.51 -14.64
CA VAL A 167 -10.15 5.53 -15.02
C VAL A 167 -9.74 6.92 -15.48
N ASP A 168 -10.50 7.53 -16.40
CA ASP A 168 -10.25 8.88 -16.93
C ASP A 168 -10.24 9.94 -15.81
N ASP A 169 -11.15 9.84 -14.83
CA ASP A 169 -11.18 10.76 -13.68
C ASP A 169 -9.93 10.62 -12.81
N ILE A 170 -9.48 9.41 -12.57
CA ILE A 170 -8.26 9.14 -11.78
C ILE A 170 -7.03 9.63 -12.54
N VAL A 171 -6.93 9.34 -13.84
CA VAL A 171 -5.85 9.82 -14.72
C VAL A 171 -5.76 11.34 -14.66
N ARG A 172 -6.90 12.03 -14.85
CA ARG A 172 -6.97 13.50 -14.79
C ARG A 172 -6.57 14.07 -13.43
N ALA A 173 -6.88 13.36 -12.35
CA ALA A 173 -6.54 13.76 -10.99
C ALA A 173 -5.07 13.46 -10.63
N THR A 174 -4.40 12.55 -11.35
CA THR A 174 -3.02 12.13 -11.09
C THR A 174 -2.03 13.11 -11.72
N LYS A 175 -1.79 14.21 -11.00
CA LYS A 175 -0.86 15.28 -11.42
C LYS A 175 0.08 15.62 -10.26
N PRO A 176 1.08 14.76 -9.98
CA PRO A 176 1.99 14.99 -8.88
C PRO A 176 2.82 16.25 -9.11
N SER A 177 3.02 17.01 -8.03
CA SER A 177 3.93 18.17 -8.04
C SER A 177 5.39 17.73 -8.26
N PRO A 178 6.31 18.62 -8.59
CA PRO A 178 7.73 18.32 -8.67
C PRO A 178 8.25 17.64 -7.39
N GLU A 179 7.85 18.13 -6.22
CA GLU A 179 8.25 17.59 -4.91
C GLU A 179 7.70 16.18 -4.70
N SER A 180 6.43 15.93 -5.10
CA SER A 180 5.84 14.59 -5.05
C SER A 180 6.59 13.60 -5.95
N ARG A 181 7.11 14.07 -7.09
CA ARG A 181 7.93 13.24 -7.99
C ARG A 181 9.29 12.92 -7.37
N VAL A 182 9.93 13.87 -6.67
CA VAL A 182 11.17 13.61 -5.90
C VAL A 182 10.94 12.55 -4.83
N PHE A 183 9.82 12.63 -4.10
CA PHE A 183 9.43 11.62 -3.13
C PHE A 183 9.23 10.24 -3.79
N MET A 184 8.52 10.19 -4.92
CA MET A 184 8.32 8.96 -5.69
C MET A 184 9.63 8.34 -6.19
N GLN A 185 10.60 9.17 -6.62
CA GLN A 185 11.95 8.71 -7.00
C GLN A 185 12.67 8.02 -5.83
N ALA A 186 12.63 8.65 -4.63
CA ALA A 186 13.27 8.08 -3.45
C ALA A 186 12.67 6.71 -3.09
N GLN A 187 11.35 6.58 -3.16
CA GLN A 187 10.65 5.32 -2.95
C GLN A 187 11.00 4.27 -4.02
N ALA A 188 11.04 4.66 -5.29
CA ALA A 188 11.37 3.76 -6.39
C ALA A 188 12.82 3.22 -6.26
N ARG A 189 13.77 4.06 -5.85
CA ARG A 189 15.15 3.65 -5.55
C ARG A 189 15.19 2.63 -4.41
N ALA A 190 14.49 2.88 -3.32
CA ALA A 190 14.42 1.95 -2.20
C ALA A 190 13.79 0.61 -2.59
N LEU A 191 12.76 0.62 -3.45
CA LEU A 191 12.12 -0.60 -3.97
C LEU A 191 13.07 -1.47 -4.79
N ARG A 192 14.02 -0.88 -5.52
CA ARG A 192 14.99 -1.65 -6.36
C ARG A 192 15.89 -2.56 -5.53
N THR A 193 16.15 -2.20 -4.29
CA THR A 193 17.03 -2.96 -3.38
C THR A 193 16.26 -3.73 -2.30
N PHE A 194 14.95 -3.50 -2.18
CA PHE A 194 14.14 -4.19 -1.17
C PHE A 194 14.04 -5.68 -1.47
N ASP A 195 14.42 -6.49 -0.49
CA ASP A 195 14.18 -7.93 -0.46
C ASP A 195 13.63 -8.31 0.92
N GLY A 196 12.36 -8.68 0.95
CA GLY A 196 11.64 -9.02 2.17
C GLY A 196 11.57 -10.52 2.44
N ALA A 197 12.35 -11.36 1.75
CA ALA A 197 12.28 -12.82 1.92
C ALA A 197 12.47 -13.25 3.39
N ALA A 198 13.50 -12.73 4.06
CA ALA A 198 13.75 -13.00 5.46
C ALA A 198 12.69 -12.41 6.39
N LEU A 199 12.08 -11.27 6.03
CA LEU A 199 10.98 -10.65 6.80
C LEU A 199 9.73 -11.54 6.75
N CYS A 200 9.41 -12.15 5.62
CA CYS A 200 8.28 -13.07 5.50
C CYS A 200 8.35 -14.19 6.55
N GLU A 201 9.52 -14.77 6.74
CA GLU A 201 9.74 -15.88 7.68
C GLU A 201 9.65 -15.46 9.16
N GLN A 202 9.75 -14.15 9.44
CA GLN A 202 9.65 -13.59 10.80
C GLN A 202 8.21 -13.23 11.21
N VAL A 203 7.29 -13.07 10.24
CA VAL A 203 5.89 -12.72 10.54
C VAL A 203 5.22 -13.83 11.35
N ARG A 204 4.53 -13.44 12.43
CA ARG A 204 3.74 -14.34 13.29
C ARG A 204 2.27 -13.95 13.35
N LEU A 205 1.88 -12.87 12.65
CA LEU A 205 0.52 -12.38 12.61
C LEU A 205 -0.31 -13.20 11.61
N PRO A 206 -1.61 -13.44 11.87
CA PRO A 206 -2.53 -13.88 10.82
C PRO A 206 -2.38 -12.98 9.61
N THR A 207 -2.14 -13.58 8.43
CA THR A 207 -1.78 -12.84 7.22
C THR A 207 -2.66 -13.23 6.05
N LEU A 208 -3.14 -12.24 5.30
CA LEU A 208 -3.90 -12.37 4.06
C LEU A 208 -3.15 -11.65 2.94
N CYS A 209 -2.82 -12.38 1.87
CA CYS A 209 -2.19 -11.86 0.66
C CYS A 209 -3.17 -11.96 -0.50
N LEU A 210 -3.59 -10.82 -1.07
CA LEU A 210 -4.53 -10.78 -2.17
C LEU A 210 -3.88 -10.27 -3.45
N ALA A 211 -4.17 -10.94 -4.57
CA ALA A 211 -3.70 -10.59 -5.90
C ALA A 211 -4.85 -10.24 -6.84
N GLY A 212 -4.60 -9.34 -7.77
CA GLY A 212 -5.44 -9.15 -8.95
C GLY A 212 -4.95 -10.04 -10.10
N GLY A 213 -5.84 -10.80 -10.73
CA GLY A 213 -5.50 -11.71 -11.84
C GLY A 213 -5.00 -10.97 -13.09
N GLU A 214 -5.45 -9.73 -13.28
CA GLU A 214 -5.05 -8.84 -14.37
C GLU A 214 -3.94 -7.85 -13.96
N ASP A 215 -3.34 -8.02 -12.76
CA ASP A 215 -2.25 -7.16 -12.30
C ASP A 215 -0.96 -7.45 -13.07
N THR A 216 -0.48 -6.44 -13.80
CA THR A 216 0.75 -6.50 -14.58
C THR A 216 1.94 -5.82 -13.90
N LEU A 217 1.73 -5.11 -12.79
CA LEU A 217 2.80 -4.53 -11.97
C LEU A 217 3.37 -5.55 -10.98
N THR A 218 2.49 -6.11 -10.15
CA THR A 218 2.84 -7.19 -9.22
C THR A 218 2.09 -8.44 -9.67
N LEU A 219 2.79 -9.34 -10.34
CA LEU A 219 2.16 -10.51 -10.93
C LEU A 219 1.52 -11.41 -9.85
N PRO A 220 0.35 -12.04 -10.09
CA PRO A 220 -0.30 -12.92 -9.12
C PRO A 220 0.63 -13.98 -8.53
N ARG A 221 1.49 -14.59 -9.35
CA ARG A 221 2.50 -15.56 -8.89
C ARG A 221 3.55 -14.98 -7.93
N GLU A 222 3.84 -13.67 -8.00
CA GLU A 222 4.77 -13.00 -7.09
C GLU A 222 4.13 -12.78 -5.71
N VAL A 223 2.81 -12.52 -5.67
CA VAL A 223 2.03 -12.43 -4.43
C VAL A 223 1.90 -13.82 -3.79
N GLU A 224 1.58 -14.84 -4.59
CA GLU A 224 1.51 -16.25 -4.15
C GLU A 224 2.83 -16.71 -3.56
N ALA A 225 3.96 -16.47 -4.26
CA ALA A 225 5.29 -16.81 -3.78
C ALA A 225 5.67 -16.07 -2.47
N THR A 226 5.17 -14.86 -2.27
CA THR A 226 5.32 -14.12 -1.01
C THR A 226 4.51 -14.78 0.10
N ALA A 227 3.24 -15.09 -0.13
CA ALA A 227 2.37 -15.75 0.85
C ALA A 227 2.93 -17.11 1.27
N ALA A 228 3.48 -17.88 0.33
CA ALA A 228 4.09 -19.20 0.62
C ALA A 228 5.28 -19.12 1.59
N ARG A 229 5.92 -17.95 1.75
CA ARG A 229 7.03 -17.74 2.71
C ARG A 229 6.57 -17.24 4.08
N ILE A 230 5.33 -16.77 4.20
CA ILE A 230 4.80 -16.28 5.49
C ILE A 230 4.08 -17.43 6.19
N PRO A 231 4.52 -17.84 7.38
CA PRO A 231 3.88 -18.95 8.09
C PRO A 231 2.37 -18.73 8.30
N GLY A 232 1.55 -19.66 7.80
CA GLY A 232 0.10 -19.62 7.95
C GLY A 232 -0.63 -18.54 7.13
N ALA A 233 0.04 -17.87 6.19
CA ALA A 233 -0.63 -16.89 5.34
C ALA A 233 -1.63 -17.55 4.38
N VAL A 234 -2.74 -16.85 4.15
CA VAL A 234 -3.75 -17.19 3.15
C VAL A 234 -3.51 -16.35 1.91
N HIS A 235 -3.52 -16.99 0.74
CA HIS A 235 -3.46 -16.33 -0.56
C HIS A 235 -4.75 -16.53 -1.34
N GLU A 236 -5.24 -15.44 -1.95
CA GLU A 236 -6.36 -15.50 -2.90
C GLU A 236 -6.11 -14.55 -4.08
N CYS A 237 -6.60 -14.96 -5.28
CA CYS A 237 -6.48 -14.17 -6.50
C CYS A 237 -7.86 -13.84 -7.07
N PHE A 238 -8.10 -12.58 -7.39
CA PHE A 238 -9.34 -12.07 -7.99
C PHE A 238 -9.15 -11.93 -9.50
N ALA A 239 -9.68 -12.87 -10.26
CA ALA A 239 -9.33 -13.10 -11.66
C ALA A 239 -9.48 -11.88 -12.58
N THR A 240 -10.46 -11.01 -12.33
CA THR A 240 -10.82 -9.85 -13.19
C THR A 240 -10.45 -8.50 -12.59
N ALA A 241 -9.56 -8.47 -11.59
CA ALA A 241 -9.06 -7.24 -10.99
C ALA A 241 -7.59 -7.04 -11.32
N GLY A 242 -7.18 -5.79 -11.44
CA GLY A 242 -5.79 -5.36 -11.62
C GLY A 242 -5.12 -4.95 -10.32
N HIS A 243 -4.19 -4.01 -10.42
CA HIS A 243 -3.36 -3.56 -9.29
C HIS A 243 -4.15 -2.75 -8.25
N SER A 244 -5.18 -2.02 -8.66
CA SER A 244 -6.03 -1.22 -7.76
C SER A 244 -7.15 -2.06 -7.12
N LEU A 245 -6.81 -3.21 -6.57
CA LEU A 245 -7.65 -4.33 -6.19
C LEU A 245 -8.95 -3.95 -5.45
N LEU A 246 -8.86 -3.13 -4.38
CA LEU A 246 -10.04 -2.76 -3.58
C LEU A 246 -10.97 -1.74 -4.27
N LEU A 247 -10.48 -1.07 -5.31
CA LEU A 247 -11.29 -0.22 -6.17
C LEU A 247 -12.01 -1.07 -7.24
N GLU A 248 -11.32 -2.06 -7.77
CA GLU A 248 -11.78 -2.87 -8.91
C GLU A 248 -12.69 -4.02 -8.47
N SER A 249 -12.51 -4.56 -7.26
CA SER A 249 -13.24 -5.74 -6.78
C SER A 249 -13.93 -5.51 -5.44
N ALA A 250 -15.26 -5.48 -5.45
CA ALA A 250 -16.06 -5.48 -4.21
C ALA A 250 -15.84 -6.76 -3.40
N ALA A 251 -15.69 -7.91 -4.08
CA ALA A 251 -15.45 -9.20 -3.45
C ALA A 251 -14.09 -9.22 -2.70
N ALA A 252 -13.06 -8.57 -3.24
CA ALA A 252 -11.78 -8.42 -2.54
C ALA A 252 -11.93 -7.58 -1.26
N TYR A 253 -12.70 -6.50 -1.31
CA TYR A 253 -13.02 -5.71 -0.13
C TYR A 253 -13.76 -6.54 0.93
N ASP A 254 -14.81 -7.27 0.53
CA ASP A 254 -15.60 -8.10 1.44
C ASP A 254 -14.75 -9.21 2.06
N ARG A 255 -13.81 -9.76 1.28
CA ARG A 255 -12.84 -10.75 1.78
C ARG A 255 -11.90 -10.17 2.84
N VAL A 256 -11.40 -8.95 2.64
CA VAL A 256 -10.60 -8.25 3.67
C VAL A 256 -11.44 -8.05 4.94
N VAL A 257 -12.66 -7.52 4.84
CA VAL A 257 -13.55 -7.32 5.99
C VAL A 257 -13.82 -8.64 6.73
N ALA A 258 -14.10 -9.72 6.00
CA ALA A 258 -14.31 -11.05 6.58
C ALA A 258 -13.07 -11.54 7.35
N PHE A 259 -11.86 -11.32 6.80
CA PHE A 259 -10.61 -11.67 7.48
C PHE A 259 -10.37 -10.84 8.74
N LEU A 260 -10.67 -9.55 8.71
CA LEU A 260 -10.49 -8.66 9.85
C LEU A 260 -11.43 -8.96 11.03
N ARG A 261 -12.58 -9.62 10.76
CA ARG A 261 -13.58 -10.03 11.77
C ARG A 261 -13.32 -11.39 12.40
N GLN A 262 -12.37 -12.14 11.90
CA GLN A 262 -11.99 -13.43 12.51
C GLN A 262 -11.45 -13.19 13.92
N ALA A 263 -11.78 -14.07 14.86
CA ALA A 263 -11.36 -13.99 16.26
C ALA A 263 -9.85 -14.25 16.41
#